data_afe739befafe7f69441c45ac6a0abd7c
#
_entry.id   afe739befafe7f69441c45ac6a0abd7c
#
_cell.length_a   1.000
_cell.length_b   1.000
_cell.length_c   1.000
_cell.angle_alpha   90.00
_cell.angle_beta   90.00
_cell.angle_gamma   90.00
#
_symmetry.space_group_name_H-M   'P 1'
#
loop_
_entity.id
_entity.type
_entity.pdbx_description
1 polymer ?
#
loop_
_entity_poly.entity_id
_entity_poly.type
_entity_poly.pdbx_seq_one_letter_code
_entity_poly.pdbx_strand_id
1 'polypeptide(L)'
;MSATQQPANLAEMVRERAKSLGDAPVYEFEGRQTSFAEFDIKTNRVANALVALGVKPGERIAYLGKNSDIYFELLMGAMKANVVMAPVNWRLAGPEVAFIVADCRAPVLFVGPEFIAQARIIKPQLPDLRTIITTEGGAPEWQDFTAWRDAQSGGDPKVPIDRKDIAIQLYTSGTTGKPKGAMLSHANFLNLVQTGNEAEKPDWNRWSTDDVSLVAMPIFHIGGSGWGVMGLYHGARGVIAREFDPTKVLDFFEQSGITKLFMVPAAMQFVVRQPRARQVDFSRLKYMLYGASPIPAALLK
;
A
#
# COMPACT_ATOMS: atom_id res chain seq x y z
N MET A 1 25.48 15.18 9.51
CA MET A 1 24.55 14.99 8.39
C MET A 1 23.59 16.17 8.40
N SER A 2 23.50 16.91 7.28
CA SER A 2 22.58 18.03 7.14
C SER A 2 21.16 17.56 7.46
N ALA A 3 20.39 18.34 8.22
CA ALA A 3 18.97 18.10 8.44
C ALA A 3 18.31 17.99 7.05
N THR A 4 18.02 16.77 6.62
CA THR A 4 17.30 16.53 5.36
C THR A 4 15.96 17.21 5.50
N GLN A 5 15.73 18.21 4.68
CA GLN A 5 14.47 18.93 4.62
C GLN A 5 13.36 17.89 4.44
N GLN A 6 12.32 17.95 5.27
CA GLN A 6 11.22 16.99 5.18
C GLN A 6 10.54 17.10 3.81
N PRO A 7 10.18 15.99 3.16
CA PRO A 7 9.49 16.04 1.88
C PRO A 7 8.17 16.82 2.01
N ALA A 8 7.87 17.64 1.03
CA ALA A 8 6.68 18.49 1.02
C ALA A 8 5.39 17.65 0.97
N ASN A 9 5.43 16.51 0.27
CA ASN A 9 4.33 15.56 0.11
C ASN A 9 4.87 14.16 -0.18
N LEU A 10 4.00 13.15 -0.28
CA LEU A 10 4.40 11.75 -0.52
C LEU A 10 4.98 11.51 -1.92
N ALA A 11 4.59 12.30 -2.92
CA ALA A 11 5.20 12.22 -4.25
C ALA A 11 6.67 12.68 -4.21
N GLU A 12 6.96 13.78 -3.48
CA GLU A 12 8.32 14.25 -3.29
C GLU A 12 9.16 13.24 -2.52
N MET A 13 8.60 12.60 -1.50
CA MET A 13 9.25 11.51 -0.78
C MET A 13 9.73 10.40 -1.72
N VAL A 14 8.90 9.96 -2.68
CA VAL A 14 9.31 8.92 -3.65
C VAL A 14 10.49 9.39 -4.50
N ARG A 15 10.46 10.64 -5.00
CA ARG A 15 11.55 11.24 -5.78
C ARG A 15 12.87 11.29 -5.00
N GLU A 16 12.81 11.76 -3.76
CA GLU A 16 13.97 11.85 -2.88
C GLU A 16 14.56 10.47 -2.58
N ARG A 17 13.70 9.47 -2.32
CA ARG A 17 14.15 8.08 -2.08
C ARG A 17 14.78 7.46 -3.33
N ALA A 18 14.19 7.65 -4.50
CA ALA A 18 14.79 7.18 -5.75
C ALA A 18 16.16 7.81 -6.00
N LYS A 19 16.30 9.12 -5.76
CA LYS A 19 17.58 9.82 -5.90
C LYS A 19 18.65 9.37 -4.90
N SER A 20 18.24 9.06 -3.66
CA SER A 20 19.20 8.73 -2.58
C SER A 20 19.55 7.26 -2.52
N LEU A 21 18.66 6.35 -2.93
CA LEU A 21 18.81 4.90 -2.77
C LEU A 21 18.95 4.14 -4.11
N GLY A 22 18.60 4.77 -5.24
CA GLY A 22 18.87 4.23 -6.57
C GLY A 22 18.46 2.78 -6.74
N ASP A 23 19.45 1.91 -6.92
CA ASP A 23 19.26 0.49 -7.21
C ASP A 23 18.94 -0.37 -5.97
N ALA A 24 18.91 0.22 -4.77
CA ALA A 24 18.49 -0.51 -3.57
C ALA A 24 17.03 -0.99 -3.71
N PRO A 25 16.69 -2.19 -3.21
CA PRO A 25 15.35 -2.75 -3.33
C PRO A 25 14.35 -2.00 -2.45
N VAL A 26 13.21 -1.61 -3.04
CA VAL A 26 12.09 -0.99 -2.32
C VAL A 26 11.02 -2.01 -1.96
N TYR A 27 10.60 -2.85 -2.92
CA TYR A 27 9.59 -3.88 -2.70
C TYR A 27 9.99 -5.22 -3.30
N GLU A 28 9.60 -6.27 -2.58
CA GLU A 28 9.69 -7.65 -3.00
C GLU A 28 8.31 -8.31 -2.87
N PHE A 29 7.84 -8.95 -3.92
CA PHE A 29 6.55 -9.62 -3.98
C PHE A 29 6.60 -10.82 -4.90
N GLU A 30 6.39 -12.03 -4.37
CA GLU A 30 6.30 -13.30 -5.13
C GLU A 30 7.46 -13.47 -6.14
N GLY A 31 8.69 -13.24 -5.68
CA GLY A 31 9.90 -13.37 -6.49
C GLY A 31 10.19 -12.17 -7.40
N ARG A 32 9.32 -11.18 -7.50
CA ARG A 32 9.60 -9.91 -8.16
C ARG A 32 10.25 -8.94 -7.18
N GLN A 33 11.29 -8.27 -7.62
CA GLN A 33 11.95 -7.23 -6.86
C GLN A 33 11.99 -5.94 -7.69
N THR A 34 11.72 -4.81 -7.06
CA THR A 34 11.76 -3.49 -7.69
C THR A 34 12.71 -2.61 -6.90
N SER A 35 13.61 -1.87 -7.56
CA SER A 35 14.48 -0.88 -6.93
C SER A 35 13.75 0.45 -6.71
N PHE A 36 14.33 1.34 -5.86
CA PHE A 36 13.78 2.69 -5.67
C PHE A 36 13.75 3.49 -6.97
N ALA A 37 14.79 3.39 -7.80
CA ALA A 37 14.85 4.08 -9.09
C ALA A 37 13.79 3.56 -10.06
N GLU A 38 13.64 2.23 -10.19
CA GLU A 38 12.59 1.63 -11.02
C GLU A 38 11.19 1.98 -10.52
N PHE A 39 11.00 1.98 -9.21
CA PHE A 39 9.72 2.34 -8.59
C PHE A 39 9.30 3.77 -8.90
N ASP A 40 10.25 4.73 -8.87
CA ASP A 40 9.99 6.10 -9.27
C ASP A 40 9.52 6.21 -10.73
N ILE A 41 10.23 5.51 -11.65
CA ILE A 41 9.86 5.47 -13.07
C ILE A 41 8.48 4.82 -13.28
N LYS A 42 8.21 3.69 -12.62
CA LYS A 42 6.91 3.00 -12.70
C LYS A 42 5.78 3.87 -12.17
N THR A 43 5.98 4.56 -11.04
CA THR A 43 4.97 5.47 -10.48
C THR A 43 4.77 6.73 -11.33
N ASN A 44 5.81 7.22 -12.03
CA ASN A 44 5.66 8.28 -13.03
C ASN A 44 4.79 7.82 -14.21
N ARG A 45 5.02 6.60 -14.72
CA ARG A 45 4.21 6.02 -15.79
C ARG A 45 2.74 5.87 -15.37
N VAL A 46 2.48 5.38 -14.14
CA VAL A 46 1.11 5.32 -13.60
C VAL A 46 0.47 6.69 -13.55
N ALA A 47 1.19 7.71 -13.07
CA ALA A 47 0.68 9.07 -13.01
C ALA A 47 0.34 9.62 -14.40
N ASN A 48 1.24 9.46 -15.37
CA ASN A 48 1.02 9.84 -16.76
C ASN A 48 -0.16 9.08 -17.38
N ALA A 49 -0.32 7.80 -17.07
CA ALA A 49 -1.42 6.98 -17.55
C ALA A 49 -2.79 7.44 -16.99
N LEU A 50 -2.85 7.83 -15.72
CA LEU A 50 -4.05 8.41 -15.11
C LEU A 50 -4.42 9.76 -15.74
N VAL A 51 -3.43 10.62 -15.98
CA VAL A 51 -3.62 11.89 -16.69
C VAL A 51 -4.14 11.65 -18.12
N ALA A 52 -3.55 10.66 -18.84
CA ALA A 52 -3.99 10.30 -20.19
C ALA A 52 -5.43 9.74 -20.24
N LEU A 53 -5.89 9.05 -19.19
CA LEU A 53 -7.28 8.64 -19.02
C LEU A 53 -8.23 9.79 -18.67
N GLY A 54 -7.71 11.01 -18.47
CA GLY A 54 -8.49 12.18 -18.10
C GLY A 54 -8.96 12.17 -16.64
N VAL A 55 -8.31 11.40 -15.76
CA VAL A 55 -8.56 11.46 -14.31
C VAL A 55 -7.96 12.78 -13.79
N LYS A 56 -8.77 13.55 -13.11
CA LYS A 56 -8.39 14.91 -12.65
C LYS A 56 -7.86 14.89 -11.22
N PRO A 57 -7.03 15.88 -10.83
CA PRO A 57 -6.63 16.06 -9.44
C PRO A 57 -7.84 16.06 -8.49
N GLY A 58 -7.73 15.32 -7.39
CA GLY A 58 -8.78 15.14 -6.39
C GLY A 58 -9.86 14.10 -6.75
N GLU A 59 -9.91 13.57 -7.97
CA GLU A 59 -10.76 12.41 -8.29
C GLU A 59 -10.21 11.13 -7.65
N ARG A 60 -11.04 10.09 -7.55
CA ARG A 60 -10.67 8.81 -6.94
C ARG A 60 -10.42 7.77 -8.03
N ILE A 61 -9.52 6.85 -7.74
CA ILE A 61 -9.44 5.56 -8.41
C ILE A 61 -9.68 4.47 -7.37
N ALA A 62 -10.37 3.39 -7.75
CA ALA A 62 -10.62 2.27 -6.86
C ALA A 62 -9.70 1.10 -7.15
N TYR A 63 -9.32 0.35 -6.10
CA TYR A 63 -8.53 -0.86 -6.19
C TYR A 63 -9.25 -2.00 -5.48
N LEU A 64 -9.62 -3.05 -6.21
CA LEU A 64 -10.22 -4.28 -5.71
C LEU A 64 -9.25 -5.44 -5.93
N GLY A 65 -8.40 -5.71 -4.96
CA GLY A 65 -7.38 -6.74 -5.04
C GLY A 65 -6.74 -7.04 -3.70
N LYS A 66 -5.98 -8.13 -3.65
CA LYS A 66 -5.13 -8.47 -2.51
C LYS A 66 -3.89 -7.57 -2.46
N ASN A 67 -3.05 -7.75 -1.44
CA ASN A 67 -1.80 -7.00 -1.35
C ASN A 67 -0.89 -7.37 -2.53
N SER A 68 -0.22 -6.38 -3.11
CA SER A 68 0.76 -6.57 -4.19
C SER A 68 1.70 -5.36 -4.32
N ASP A 69 2.81 -5.55 -5.02
CA ASP A 69 3.69 -4.47 -5.45
C ASP A 69 2.98 -3.48 -6.37
N ILE A 70 2.11 -3.98 -7.27
CA ILE A 70 1.27 -3.16 -8.15
C ILE A 70 0.39 -2.18 -7.36
N TYR A 71 -0.14 -2.61 -6.21
CA TYR A 71 -0.92 -1.69 -5.36
C TYR A 71 -0.09 -0.47 -4.94
N PHE A 72 1.16 -0.67 -4.52
CA PHE A 72 2.03 0.45 -4.11
C PHE A 72 2.48 1.30 -5.29
N GLU A 73 2.70 0.70 -6.48
CA GLU A 73 2.92 1.45 -7.72
C GLU A 73 1.71 2.36 -8.03
N LEU A 74 0.49 1.82 -7.94
CA LEU A 74 -0.75 2.56 -8.15
C LEU A 74 -0.94 3.65 -7.09
N LEU A 75 -0.72 3.33 -5.81
CA LEU A 75 -0.88 4.28 -4.71
C LEU A 75 0.03 5.50 -4.89
N MET A 76 1.34 5.26 -5.13
CA MET A 76 2.29 6.36 -5.28
C MET A 76 2.15 7.07 -6.62
N GLY A 77 1.79 6.36 -7.68
CA GLY A 77 1.49 6.97 -8.99
C GLY A 77 0.24 7.84 -8.97
N ALA A 78 -0.82 7.39 -8.28
CA ALA A 78 -2.01 8.22 -8.05
C ALA A 78 -1.65 9.51 -7.28
N MET A 79 -0.84 9.38 -6.22
CA MET A 79 -0.35 10.55 -5.47
C MET A 79 0.47 11.51 -6.34
N LYS A 80 1.30 11.01 -7.28
CA LYS A 80 2.04 11.86 -8.25
C LYS A 80 1.13 12.56 -9.26
N ALA A 81 -0.04 12.01 -9.55
CA ALA A 81 -1.08 12.63 -10.36
C ALA A 81 -2.06 13.51 -9.54
N ASN A 82 -1.85 13.63 -8.24
CA ASN A 82 -2.77 14.26 -7.29
C ASN A 82 -4.18 13.62 -7.31
N VAL A 83 -4.23 12.30 -7.49
CA VAL A 83 -5.42 11.46 -7.53
C VAL A 83 -5.51 10.63 -6.25
N VAL A 84 -6.73 10.46 -5.73
CA VAL A 84 -6.98 9.77 -4.47
C VAL A 84 -7.14 8.27 -4.70
N MET A 85 -6.38 7.44 -4.00
CA MET A 85 -6.57 5.99 -3.98
C MET A 85 -7.71 5.59 -3.04
N ALA A 86 -8.66 4.79 -3.51
CA ALA A 86 -9.70 4.16 -2.71
C ALA A 86 -9.55 2.62 -2.75
N PRO A 87 -8.76 2.01 -1.85
CA PRO A 87 -8.65 0.57 -1.78
C PRO A 87 -9.91 -0.03 -1.18
N VAL A 88 -10.49 -1.01 -1.89
CA VAL A 88 -11.75 -1.66 -1.52
C VAL A 88 -11.45 -2.94 -0.74
N ASN A 89 -12.16 -3.14 0.36
CA ASN A 89 -12.07 -4.38 1.11
C ASN A 89 -12.63 -5.55 0.28
N TRP A 90 -11.74 -6.37 -0.24
CA TRP A 90 -12.05 -7.49 -1.12
C TRP A 90 -12.82 -8.64 -0.42
N ARG A 91 -12.94 -8.62 0.92
CA ARG A 91 -13.73 -9.59 1.69
C ARG A 91 -15.22 -9.27 1.71
N LEU A 92 -15.61 -8.10 1.21
CA LEU A 92 -17.00 -7.65 1.16
C LEU A 92 -17.77 -8.34 0.04
N ALA A 93 -19.10 -8.47 0.22
CA ALA A 93 -19.99 -8.96 -0.81
C ALA A 93 -20.11 -7.95 -1.98
N GLY A 94 -20.51 -8.45 -3.17
CA GLY A 94 -20.61 -7.63 -4.38
C GLY A 94 -21.37 -6.30 -4.19
N PRO A 95 -22.55 -6.28 -3.57
CA PRO A 95 -23.32 -5.05 -3.33
C PRO A 95 -22.58 -4.02 -2.46
N GLU A 96 -21.79 -4.47 -1.48
CA GLU A 96 -20.99 -3.58 -0.62
C GLU A 96 -19.80 -3.01 -1.38
N VAL A 97 -19.14 -3.82 -2.23
CA VAL A 97 -18.08 -3.37 -3.14
C VAL A 97 -18.65 -2.34 -4.12
N ALA A 98 -19.80 -2.61 -4.74
CA ALA A 98 -20.48 -1.68 -5.64
C ALA A 98 -20.80 -0.35 -4.94
N PHE A 99 -21.30 -0.41 -3.70
CA PHE A 99 -21.57 0.78 -2.90
C PHE A 99 -20.31 1.63 -2.71
N ILE A 100 -19.18 1.03 -2.33
CA ILE A 100 -17.93 1.77 -2.10
C ILE A 100 -17.42 2.44 -3.38
N VAL A 101 -17.42 1.70 -4.51
CA VAL A 101 -16.96 2.23 -5.80
C VAL A 101 -17.85 3.37 -6.30
N ALA A 102 -19.18 3.25 -6.10
CA ALA A 102 -20.15 4.29 -6.43
C ALA A 102 -20.01 5.51 -5.52
N ASP A 103 -19.87 5.32 -4.18
CA ASP A 103 -19.77 6.39 -3.20
C ASP A 103 -18.52 7.24 -3.42
N CYS A 104 -17.37 6.62 -3.75
CA CYS A 104 -16.15 7.36 -4.09
C CYS A 104 -16.14 7.91 -5.52
N ARG A 105 -17.16 7.60 -6.34
CA ARG A 105 -17.30 8.05 -7.74
C ARG A 105 -16.07 7.75 -8.58
N ALA A 106 -15.45 6.59 -8.39
CA ALA A 106 -14.22 6.23 -9.09
C ALA A 106 -14.47 6.02 -10.59
N PRO A 107 -13.86 6.83 -11.50
CA PRO A 107 -13.94 6.61 -12.93
C PRO A 107 -13.11 5.41 -13.40
N VAL A 108 -12.16 4.96 -12.60
CA VAL A 108 -11.27 3.82 -12.91
C VAL A 108 -11.25 2.85 -11.75
N LEU A 109 -11.44 1.57 -12.05
CA LEU A 109 -11.32 0.46 -11.11
C LEU A 109 -10.18 -0.47 -11.54
N PHE A 110 -9.20 -0.66 -10.68
CA PHE A 110 -8.15 -1.66 -10.82
C PHE A 110 -8.58 -2.95 -10.13
N VAL A 111 -8.49 -4.10 -10.82
CA VAL A 111 -9.05 -5.37 -10.37
C VAL A 111 -8.01 -6.46 -10.37
N GLY A 112 -7.80 -7.09 -9.20
CA GLY A 112 -7.00 -8.30 -9.06
C GLY A 112 -7.67 -9.52 -9.74
N PRO A 113 -6.89 -10.53 -10.14
CA PRO A 113 -7.39 -11.67 -10.92
C PRO A 113 -8.53 -12.42 -10.21
N GLU A 114 -8.48 -12.52 -8.89
CA GLU A 114 -9.48 -13.23 -8.09
C GLU A 114 -10.85 -12.54 -8.08
N PHE A 115 -10.91 -11.24 -8.46
CA PHE A 115 -12.13 -10.41 -8.36
C PHE A 115 -12.72 -10.01 -9.72
N ILE A 116 -12.20 -10.55 -10.83
CA ILE A 116 -12.66 -10.28 -12.20
C ILE A 116 -14.15 -10.63 -12.33
N ALA A 117 -14.57 -11.79 -11.85
CA ALA A 117 -15.99 -12.21 -11.90
C ALA A 117 -16.90 -11.25 -11.11
N GLN A 118 -16.47 -10.82 -9.93
CA GLN A 118 -17.21 -9.85 -9.11
C GLN A 118 -17.29 -8.49 -9.82
N ALA A 119 -16.20 -8.03 -10.42
CA ALA A 119 -16.18 -6.76 -11.16
C ALA A 119 -17.14 -6.77 -12.35
N ARG A 120 -17.26 -7.88 -13.09
CA ARG A 120 -18.26 -8.04 -14.17
C ARG A 120 -19.71 -7.88 -13.67
N ILE A 121 -20.01 -8.45 -12.50
CA ILE A 121 -21.34 -8.39 -11.91
C ILE A 121 -21.70 -6.98 -11.44
N ILE A 122 -20.76 -6.26 -10.83
CA ILE A 122 -21.03 -4.92 -10.29
C ILE A 122 -20.93 -3.80 -11.31
N LYS A 123 -20.15 -3.96 -12.40
CA LYS A 123 -19.93 -2.92 -13.42
C LYS A 123 -21.21 -2.24 -13.93
N PRO A 124 -22.31 -2.97 -14.25
CA PRO A 124 -23.55 -2.35 -14.72
C PRO A 124 -24.24 -1.43 -13.70
N GLN A 125 -23.88 -1.53 -12.42
CA GLN A 125 -24.42 -0.73 -11.32
C GLN A 125 -23.62 0.55 -11.04
N LEU A 126 -22.54 0.79 -11.78
CA LEU A 126 -21.55 1.84 -11.53
C LEU A 126 -21.52 2.86 -12.68
N PRO A 127 -22.43 3.87 -12.67
CA PRO A 127 -22.59 4.82 -13.78
C PRO A 127 -21.35 5.70 -13.99
N ASP A 128 -20.59 6.02 -12.94
CA ASP A 128 -19.37 6.83 -13.03
C ASP A 128 -18.14 6.04 -13.49
N LEU A 129 -18.19 4.69 -13.45
CA LEU A 129 -17.09 3.82 -13.80
C LEU A 129 -16.92 3.72 -15.32
N ARG A 130 -15.87 4.36 -15.85
CA ARG A 130 -15.55 4.42 -17.28
C ARG A 130 -14.61 3.32 -17.72
N THR A 131 -13.64 2.95 -16.87
CA THR A 131 -12.54 2.05 -17.22
C THR A 131 -12.30 1.03 -16.12
N ILE A 132 -12.09 -0.24 -16.52
CA ILE A 132 -11.56 -1.29 -15.64
C ILE A 132 -10.22 -1.73 -16.20
N ILE A 133 -9.24 -1.90 -15.31
CA ILE A 133 -7.89 -2.38 -15.64
C ILE A 133 -7.58 -3.57 -14.73
N THR A 134 -7.12 -4.68 -15.31
CA THR A 134 -6.71 -5.88 -14.55
C THR A 134 -5.26 -5.76 -14.10
N THR A 135 -4.96 -6.09 -12.86
CA THR A 135 -3.60 -5.90 -12.31
C THR A 135 -2.62 -7.01 -12.68
N GLU A 136 -3.09 -8.21 -12.96
CA GLU A 136 -2.25 -9.38 -13.29
C GLU A 136 -2.87 -10.19 -14.44
N GLY A 137 -3.43 -9.52 -15.44
CA GLY A 137 -4.06 -10.14 -16.61
C GLY A 137 -5.42 -10.76 -16.32
N GLY A 138 -5.85 -11.67 -17.19
CA GLY A 138 -6.99 -12.56 -16.95
C GLY A 138 -8.36 -12.11 -17.44
N ALA A 139 -8.51 -10.95 -18.08
CA ALA A 139 -9.78 -10.50 -18.68
C ALA A 139 -9.52 -9.86 -20.07
N PRO A 140 -9.84 -10.56 -21.17
CA PRO A 140 -9.56 -10.05 -22.51
C PRO A 140 -10.36 -8.78 -22.88
N GLU A 141 -11.45 -8.51 -22.19
CA GLU A 141 -12.26 -7.32 -22.37
C GLU A 141 -11.73 -6.07 -21.67
N TRP A 142 -10.71 -6.21 -20.82
CA TRP A 142 -10.11 -5.11 -20.06
C TRP A 142 -8.60 -5.08 -20.28
N GLN A 143 -8.04 -3.88 -20.25
CA GLN A 143 -6.61 -3.68 -20.41
C GLN A 143 -5.83 -4.22 -19.21
N ASP A 144 -4.69 -4.85 -19.48
CA ASP A 144 -3.73 -5.26 -18.46
C ASP A 144 -2.95 -4.06 -17.92
N PHE A 145 -2.72 -4.04 -16.61
CA PHE A 145 -2.03 -2.96 -15.91
C PHE A 145 -0.62 -2.70 -16.44
N THR A 146 0.15 -3.76 -16.66
CA THR A 146 1.55 -3.61 -17.12
C THR A 146 1.59 -2.98 -18.51
N ALA A 147 0.76 -3.45 -19.43
CA ALA A 147 0.65 -2.87 -20.77
C ALA A 147 0.14 -1.42 -20.71
N TRP A 148 -0.85 -1.12 -19.88
CA TRP A 148 -1.41 0.22 -19.69
C TRP A 148 -0.37 1.21 -19.14
N ARG A 149 0.36 0.80 -18.10
CA ARG A 149 1.40 1.59 -17.46
C ARG A 149 2.59 1.82 -18.39
N ASP A 150 3.10 0.76 -19.02
CA ASP A 150 4.35 0.79 -19.77
C ASP A 150 4.22 1.49 -21.13
N ALA A 151 3.01 1.72 -21.62
CA ALA A 151 2.75 2.57 -22.77
C ALA A 151 3.01 4.07 -22.49
N GLN A 152 3.23 4.47 -21.26
CA GLN A 152 3.40 5.87 -20.87
C GLN A 152 4.85 6.27 -20.63
N SER A 153 5.10 7.58 -20.71
CA SER A 153 6.40 8.16 -20.37
C SER A 153 6.79 7.87 -18.92
N GLY A 154 8.05 7.49 -18.68
CA GLY A 154 8.64 7.40 -17.35
C GLY A 154 9.06 8.77 -16.74
N GLY A 155 8.91 9.85 -17.50
CA GLY A 155 9.18 11.21 -17.02
C GLY A 155 8.16 11.65 -15.96
N ASP A 156 8.62 12.42 -14.99
CA ASP A 156 7.77 12.95 -13.92
C ASP A 156 6.73 13.93 -14.48
N PRO A 157 5.42 13.74 -14.25
CA PRO A 157 4.36 14.63 -14.73
C PRO A 157 4.36 16.00 -14.04
N LYS A 158 5.02 16.13 -12.89
CA LYS A 158 5.15 17.38 -12.10
C LYS A 158 3.81 18.05 -11.79
N VAL A 159 2.78 17.26 -11.54
CA VAL A 159 1.48 17.76 -11.11
C VAL A 159 1.64 18.50 -9.77
N PRO A 160 1.09 19.72 -9.60
CA PRO A 160 1.10 20.42 -8.32
C PRO A 160 0.33 19.63 -7.24
N ILE A 161 0.93 19.49 -6.06
CA ILE A 161 0.36 18.74 -4.94
C ILE A 161 0.55 19.55 -3.66
N ASP A 162 -0.54 19.90 -2.99
CA ASP A 162 -0.49 20.47 -1.65
C ASP A 162 -0.41 19.37 -0.61
N ARG A 163 0.29 19.62 0.50
CA ARG A 163 0.38 18.69 1.64
C ARG A 163 -0.99 18.33 2.23
N LYS A 164 -1.99 19.20 2.06
CA LYS A 164 -3.36 19.00 2.53
C LYS A 164 -4.23 18.22 1.55
N ASP A 165 -3.78 18.02 0.31
CA ASP A 165 -4.52 17.22 -0.66
C ASP A 165 -4.72 15.79 -0.15
N ILE A 166 -5.87 15.22 -0.51
CA ILE A 166 -6.21 13.87 -0.07
C ILE A 166 -5.41 12.84 -0.89
N ALA A 167 -4.74 11.94 -0.19
CA ALA A 167 -3.90 10.89 -0.79
C ALA A 167 -4.64 9.55 -0.89
N ILE A 168 -5.43 9.21 0.14
CA ILE A 168 -6.15 7.94 0.21
C ILE A 168 -7.51 8.12 0.89
N GLN A 169 -8.51 7.35 0.44
CA GLN A 169 -9.83 7.26 1.08
C GLN A 169 -10.09 5.83 1.53
N LEU A 170 -10.04 5.59 2.83
CA LEU A 170 -10.21 4.26 3.44
C LEU A 170 -11.64 4.09 3.97
N TYR A 171 -12.28 2.99 3.59
CA TYR A 171 -13.64 2.71 4.06
C TYR A 171 -13.64 1.91 5.35
N THR A 172 -14.42 2.38 6.31
CA THR A 172 -14.64 1.72 7.61
C THR A 172 -16.10 1.30 7.74
N SER A 173 -16.36 0.24 8.51
CA SER A 173 -17.72 -0.14 8.90
C SER A 173 -18.32 0.97 9.75
N GLY A 174 -19.20 1.78 9.17
CA GLY A 174 -19.88 2.86 9.90
C GLY A 174 -20.82 2.30 10.97
N THR A 175 -20.95 3.01 12.10
CA THR A 175 -21.92 2.71 13.17
C THR A 175 -23.39 2.74 12.68
N THR A 176 -23.63 3.32 11.51
CA THR A 176 -24.97 3.46 10.89
C THR A 176 -25.26 2.39 9.82
N GLY A 177 -24.46 1.33 9.74
CA GLY A 177 -24.64 0.21 8.81
C GLY A 177 -24.12 0.42 7.39
N LYS A 178 -23.78 1.66 6.97
CA LYS A 178 -23.14 1.93 5.68
C LYS A 178 -21.66 2.27 5.88
N PRO A 179 -20.76 1.75 5.03
CA PRO A 179 -19.35 2.12 5.06
C PRO A 179 -19.17 3.64 4.89
N LYS A 180 -18.19 4.20 5.61
CA LYS A 180 -17.82 5.62 5.52
C LYS A 180 -16.38 5.74 5.04
N GLY A 181 -16.13 6.58 4.02
CA GLY A 181 -14.82 6.86 3.47
C GLY A 181 -14.04 7.89 4.28
N ALA A 182 -13.10 7.45 5.10
CA ALA A 182 -12.18 8.33 5.82
C ALA A 182 -11.10 8.83 4.85
N MET A 183 -11.01 10.15 4.67
CA MET A 183 -10.04 10.79 3.79
C MET A 183 -8.78 11.16 4.57
N LEU A 184 -7.63 10.66 4.13
CA LEU A 184 -6.33 10.96 4.69
C LEU A 184 -5.50 11.76 3.67
N SER A 185 -4.98 12.90 4.10
CA SER A 185 -4.12 13.76 3.29
C SER A 185 -2.66 13.27 3.28
N HIS A 186 -1.84 13.82 2.40
CA HIS A 186 -0.39 13.67 2.43
C HIS A 186 0.18 14.06 3.80
N ALA A 187 -0.36 15.12 4.43
CA ALA A 187 0.06 15.54 5.77
C ALA A 187 -0.21 14.48 6.84
N ASN A 188 -1.35 13.76 6.78
CA ASN A 188 -1.66 12.73 7.75
C ASN A 188 -0.62 11.59 7.73
N PHE A 189 -0.22 11.14 6.52
CA PHE A 189 0.84 10.13 6.37
C PHE A 189 2.18 10.65 6.86
N LEU A 190 2.60 11.83 6.40
CA LEU A 190 3.89 12.40 6.78
C LEU A 190 3.98 12.66 8.29
N ASN A 191 2.92 13.13 8.92
CA ASN A 191 2.89 13.32 10.38
C ASN A 191 3.00 11.98 11.12
N LEU A 192 2.42 10.89 10.58
CA LEU A 192 2.52 9.55 11.18
C LEU A 192 3.97 9.04 11.16
N VAL A 193 4.67 9.21 10.04
CA VAL A 193 6.04 8.69 9.86
C VAL A 193 7.13 9.61 10.41
N GLN A 194 6.84 10.91 10.57
CA GLN A 194 7.78 11.94 11.03
C GLN A 194 7.74 12.19 12.55
N THR A 195 7.12 11.34 13.33
CA THR A 195 7.00 11.54 14.77
C THR A 195 8.36 11.51 15.47
N GLY A 196 8.82 12.68 15.95
CA GLY A 196 10.04 12.85 16.72
C GLY A 196 11.34 12.84 15.90
N ASN A 197 12.44 13.15 16.58
CA ASN A 197 13.78 13.08 16.01
C ASN A 197 14.26 11.62 16.05
N GLU A 198 14.63 11.05 14.89
CA GLU A 198 15.14 9.68 14.80
C GLU A 198 16.31 9.41 15.75
N ALA A 199 17.19 10.41 15.95
CA ALA A 199 18.34 10.28 16.86
C ALA A 199 17.95 10.15 18.34
N GLU A 200 16.76 10.63 18.71
CA GLU A 200 16.23 10.59 20.09
C GLU A 200 15.37 9.34 20.34
N LYS A 201 15.00 8.61 19.28
CA LYS A 201 14.26 7.36 19.43
C LYS A 201 15.15 6.27 20.02
N PRO A 202 14.60 5.37 20.85
CA PRO A 202 15.32 4.18 21.29
C PRO A 202 15.69 3.30 20.07
N ASP A 203 16.79 2.57 20.16
CA ASP A 203 17.34 1.78 19.04
C ASP A 203 16.31 0.83 18.39
N TRP A 204 15.47 0.22 19.20
CA TRP A 204 14.43 -0.67 18.71
C TRP A 204 13.37 0.05 17.84
N ASN A 205 13.17 1.35 17.99
CA ASN A 205 12.20 2.16 17.24
C ASN A 205 12.84 2.95 16.08
N ARG A 206 14.16 2.92 15.95
CA ARG A 206 14.84 3.56 14.81
C ARG A 206 14.68 2.73 13.55
N TRP A 207 14.54 3.43 12.45
CA TRP A 207 14.54 2.83 11.12
C TRP A 207 15.86 3.12 10.42
N SER A 208 16.28 2.16 9.58
CA SER A 208 17.46 2.30 8.72
C SER A 208 17.17 1.73 7.33
N THR A 209 18.02 2.05 6.36
CA THR A 209 17.95 1.48 5.01
C THR A 209 18.25 -0.02 4.96
N ASP A 210 18.83 -0.58 6.04
CA ASP A 210 19.10 -2.02 6.16
C ASP A 210 17.89 -2.80 6.71
N ASP A 211 16.83 -2.09 7.11
CA ASP A 211 15.65 -2.74 7.64
C ASP A 211 14.83 -3.44 6.54
N VAL A 212 14.23 -4.55 6.92
CA VAL A 212 13.31 -5.33 6.09
C VAL A 212 11.95 -5.33 6.77
N SER A 213 10.97 -4.72 6.12
CA SER A 213 9.63 -4.55 6.65
C SER A 213 8.66 -5.54 6.01
N LEU A 214 7.93 -6.32 6.81
CA LEU A 214 6.89 -7.22 6.30
C LEU A 214 5.53 -6.53 6.23
N VAL A 215 4.96 -6.44 5.04
CA VAL A 215 3.60 -5.94 4.78
C VAL A 215 2.66 -7.15 4.65
N ALA A 216 2.13 -7.62 5.79
CA ALA A 216 1.23 -8.79 5.85
C ALA A 216 -0.23 -8.42 6.12
N MET A 217 -0.48 -7.20 6.66
CA MET A 217 -1.86 -6.77 6.93
C MET A 217 -2.52 -6.22 5.66
N PRO A 218 -3.88 -6.29 5.57
CA PRO A 218 -4.59 -5.89 4.35
C PRO A 218 -4.37 -4.43 3.99
N ILE A 219 -4.08 -4.17 2.72
CA ILE A 219 -3.81 -2.83 2.17
C ILE A 219 -5.05 -1.91 2.12
N PHE A 220 -6.25 -2.45 2.20
CA PHE A 220 -7.47 -1.66 2.33
C PHE A 220 -7.69 -1.10 3.75
N HIS A 221 -6.78 -1.37 4.67
CA HIS A 221 -6.68 -0.75 5.99
C HIS A 221 -5.37 0.03 6.12
N ILE A 222 -5.37 1.03 6.99
CA ILE A 222 -4.16 1.83 7.27
C ILE A 222 -3.00 0.96 7.79
N GLY A 223 -3.28 -0.14 8.47
CA GLY A 223 -2.27 -1.08 8.95
C GLY A 223 -1.49 -1.77 7.82
N GLY A 224 -2.07 -1.93 6.62
CA GLY A 224 -1.36 -2.42 5.44
C GLY A 224 -0.74 -1.28 4.63
N SER A 225 -1.57 -0.35 4.12
CA SER A 225 -1.11 0.78 3.31
C SER A 225 -0.15 1.69 4.06
N GLY A 226 -0.50 2.09 5.28
CA GLY A 226 0.34 2.99 6.07
C GLY A 226 1.66 2.36 6.49
N TRP A 227 1.65 1.07 6.81
CA TRP A 227 2.87 0.33 7.15
C TRP A 227 3.83 0.21 5.96
N GLY A 228 3.31 -0.11 4.75
CA GLY A 228 4.12 -0.14 3.54
C GLY A 228 4.70 1.23 3.19
N VAL A 229 3.91 2.32 3.35
CA VAL A 229 4.40 3.69 3.15
C VAL A 229 5.43 4.08 4.22
N MET A 230 5.30 3.61 5.46
CA MET A 230 6.30 3.86 6.51
C MET A 230 7.65 3.24 6.16
N GLY A 231 7.68 1.98 5.68
CA GLY A 231 8.90 1.34 5.19
C GLY A 231 9.54 2.13 4.05
N LEU A 232 8.75 2.51 3.03
CA LEU A 232 9.18 3.33 1.90
C LEU A 232 9.77 4.68 2.36
N TYR A 233 9.11 5.37 3.30
CA TYR A 233 9.58 6.64 3.85
C TYR A 233 10.98 6.51 4.48
N HIS A 234 11.23 5.44 5.20
CA HIS A 234 12.52 5.21 5.86
C HIS A 234 13.58 4.58 4.96
N GLY A 235 13.24 4.22 3.73
CA GLY A 235 14.15 3.58 2.79
C GLY A 235 14.38 2.09 3.05
N ALA A 236 13.52 1.47 3.85
CA ALA A 236 13.57 0.05 4.13
C ALA A 236 13.01 -0.78 2.96
N ARG A 237 13.53 -2.00 2.77
CA ARG A 237 12.95 -2.98 1.84
C ARG A 237 11.62 -3.51 2.37
N GLY A 238 10.55 -3.39 1.61
CA GLY A 238 9.23 -3.93 1.92
C GLY A 238 9.04 -5.32 1.30
N VAL A 239 8.87 -6.35 2.11
CA VAL A 239 8.43 -7.68 1.67
C VAL A 239 6.92 -7.74 1.79
N ILE A 240 6.22 -8.01 0.69
CA ILE A 240 4.76 -7.95 0.63
C ILE A 240 4.21 -9.38 0.62
N ALA A 241 3.39 -9.71 1.60
CA ALA A 241 2.58 -10.93 1.58
C ALA A 241 1.24 -10.64 0.87
N ARG A 242 0.85 -11.43 -0.12
CA ARG A 242 -0.41 -11.29 -0.88
C ARG A 242 -1.64 -11.20 0.05
N GLU A 243 -1.61 -11.99 1.11
CA GLU A 243 -2.58 -11.93 2.21
C GLU A 243 -1.94 -12.48 3.49
N PHE A 244 -2.55 -12.23 4.63
CA PHE A 244 -2.10 -12.78 5.88
C PHE A 244 -2.31 -14.32 5.91
N ASP A 245 -1.21 -15.04 6.07
CA ASP A 245 -1.15 -16.47 6.33
C ASP A 245 -0.10 -16.70 7.43
N PRO A 246 -0.46 -17.27 8.59
CA PRO A 246 0.46 -17.40 9.72
C PRO A 246 1.66 -18.29 9.41
N THR A 247 1.53 -19.28 8.51
CA THR A 247 2.63 -20.17 8.12
C THR A 247 3.60 -19.43 7.18
N LYS A 248 3.05 -18.69 6.19
CA LYS A 248 3.87 -17.87 5.27
C LYS A 248 4.60 -16.74 5.99
N VAL A 249 4.03 -16.19 7.06
CA VAL A 249 4.73 -15.20 7.88
C VAL A 249 6.02 -15.80 8.46
N LEU A 250 5.99 -17.04 8.94
CA LEU A 250 7.19 -17.74 9.42
C LEU A 250 8.21 -17.97 8.29
N ASP A 251 7.74 -18.32 7.07
CA ASP A 251 8.62 -18.45 5.90
C ASP A 251 9.36 -17.15 5.60
N PHE A 252 8.68 -15.99 5.67
CA PHE A 252 9.30 -14.68 5.45
C PHE A 252 10.39 -14.37 6.49
N PHE A 253 10.22 -14.76 7.75
CA PHE A 253 11.28 -14.61 8.76
C PHE A 253 12.53 -15.39 8.38
N GLU A 254 12.38 -16.62 7.92
CA GLU A 254 13.50 -17.50 7.55
C GLU A 254 14.16 -17.06 6.23
N GLN A 255 13.39 -16.63 5.24
CA GLN A 255 13.88 -16.38 3.88
C GLN A 255 14.29 -14.94 3.63
N SER A 256 13.56 -13.98 4.22
CA SER A 256 13.74 -12.55 3.88
C SER A 256 14.42 -11.74 4.98
N GLY A 257 14.62 -12.30 6.16
CA GLY A 257 15.30 -11.65 7.28
C GLY A 257 14.58 -10.41 7.81
N ILE A 258 13.29 -10.55 8.09
CA ILE A 258 12.40 -9.49 8.57
C ILE A 258 12.94 -8.85 9.86
N THR A 259 13.03 -7.53 9.87
CA THR A 259 13.47 -6.72 11.03
C THR A 259 12.34 -5.88 11.62
N LYS A 260 11.32 -5.55 10.83
CA LYS A 260 10.20 -4.69 11.22
C LYS A 260 8.88 -5.31 10.80
N LEU A 261 7.88 -5.26 11.68
CA LEU A 261 6.60 -5.90 11.44
C LEU A 261 5.47 -5.12 12.12
N PHE A 262 4.33 -5.00 11.44
CA PHE A 262 3.06 -4.60 12.03
C PHE A 262 2.06 -5.73 11.94
N MET A 263 1.42 -6.05 13.06
CA MET A 263 0.30 -7.01 13.11
C MET A 263 -0.77 -6.58 14.11
N VAL A 264 -2.01 -6.99 13.84
CA VAL A 264 -3.06 -6.95 14.86
C VAL A 264 -2.89 -8.12 15.84
N PRO A 265 -3.27 -7.99 17.13
CA PRO A 265 -3.06 -9.03 18.15
C PRO A 265 -3.60 -10.41 17.75
N ALA A 266 -4.76 -10.48 17.09
CA ALA A 266 -5.31 -11.76 16.59
C ALA A 266 -4.38 -12.44 15.57
N ALA A 267 -3.78 -11.68 14.65
CA ALA A 267 -2.82 -12.22 13.68
C ALA A 267 -1.56 -12.75 14.38
N MET A 268 -1.02 -11.98 15.35
CA MET A 268 0.11 -12.44 16.17
C MET A 268 -0.21 -13.78 16.84
N GLN A 269 -1.40 -13.92 17.44
CA GLN A 269 -1.82 -15.15 18.10
C GLN A 269 -1.86 -16.33 17.14
N PHE A 270 -2.28 -16.14 15.89
CA PHE A 270 -2.26 -17.21 14.88
C PHE A 270 -0.83 -17.62 14.50
N VAL A 271 0.10 -16.68 14.41
CA VAL A 271 1.52 -16.97 14.12
C VAL A 271 2.17 -17.75 15.25
N VAL A 272 2.06 -17.28 16.51
CA VAL A 272 2.72 -17.93 17.66
C VAL A 272 2.14 -19.31 18.00
N ARG A 273 0.89 -19.57 17.59
CA ARG A 273 0.25 -20.89 17.74
C ARG A 273 0.69 -21.93 16.71
N GLN A 274 1.40 -21.53 15.65
CA GLN A 274 1.93 -22.48 14.69
C GLN A 274 3.00 -23.34 15.40
N PRO A 275 2.95 -24.68 15.29
CA PRO A 275 3.96 -25.55 15.92
C PRO A 275 5.40 -25.17 15.54
N ARG A 276 5.60 -24.75 14.28
CA ARG A 276 6.90 -24.34 13.74
C ARG A 276 7.41 -23.01 14.31
N ALA A 277 6.54 -22.15 14.89
CA ALA A 277 6.94 -20.86 15.43
C ALA A 277 8.07 -20.97 16.48
N ARG A 278 8.13 -22.09 17.22
CA ARG A 278 9.19 -22.34 18.22
C ARG A 278 10.55 -22.69 17.62
N GLN A 279 10.61 -22.95 16.31
CA GLN A 279 11.81 -23.35 15.58
C GLN A 279 12.36 -22.22 14.72
N VAL A 280 11.57 -21.18 14.47
CA VAL A 280 11.97 -20.02 13.67
C VAL A 280 12.86 -19.09 14.48
N ASP A 281 13.96 -18.65 13.87
CA ASP A 281 14.85 -17.64 14.45
C ASP A 281 14.30 -16.23 14.24
N PHE A 282 13.83 -15.61 15.31
CA PHE A 282 13.37 -14.21 15.33
C PHE A 282 14.44 -13.22 15.77
N SER A 283 15.69 -13.62 15.93
CA SER A 283 16.78 -12.76 16.47
C SER A 283 17.02 -11.48 15.64
N ARG A 284 16.66 -11.48 14.36
CA ARG A 284 16.74 -10.32 13.49
C ARG A 284 15.60 -9.32 13.67
N LEU A 285 14.49 -9.69 14.29
CA LEU A 285 13.35 -8.82 14.52
C LEU A 285 13.70 -7.75 15.56
N LYS A 286 13.85 -6.51 15.13
CA LYS A 286 14.16 -5.36 15.98
C LYS A 286 12.91 -4.71 16.57
N TYR A 287 11.79 -4.76 15.83
CA TYR A 287 10.59 -4.04 16.18
C TYR A 287 9.32 -4.70 15.65
N MET A 288 8.36 -4.91 16.54
CA MET A 288 7.02 -5.33 16.19
C MET A 288 6.01 -4.32 16.75
N LEU A 289 5.34 -3.60 15.83
CA LEU A 289 4.23 -2.74 16.16
C LEU A 289 2.93 -3.55 16.17
N TYR A 290 2.12 -3.35 17.18
CA TYR A 290 0.75 -3.88 17.19
C TYR A 290 -0.28 -2.78 17.43
N GLY A 291 -1.50 -3.00 16.99
CA GLY A 291 -2.57 -2.00 17.15
C GLY A 291 -3.93 -2.51 16.66
N ALA A 292 -4.86 -1.57 16.49
CA ALA A 292 -6.25 -1.78 16.08
C ALA A 292 -7.14 -2.54 17.10
N SER A 293 -6.57 -3.22 18.10
CA SER A 293 -7.31 -3.84 19.21
C SER A 293 -6.42 -4.02 20.44
N PRO A 294 -7.00 -4.18 21.63
CA PRO A 294 -6.25 -4.52 22.83
C PRO A 294 -5.51 -5.85 22.68
N ILE A 295 -4.32 -5.94 23.26
CA ILE A 295 -3.53 -7.18 23.27
C ILE A 295 -3.69 -7.88 24.63
N PRO A 296 -3.97 -9.21 24.65
CA PRO A 296 -3.97 -9.98 25.90
C PRO A 296 -2.58 -10.04 26.52
N ALA A 297 -2.47 -9.86 27.84
CA ALA A 297 -1.18 -9.93 28.55
C ALA A 297 -0.44 -11.26 28.35
N ALA A 298 -1.17 -12.37 28.16
CA ALA A 298 -0.59 -13.67 27.87
C ALA A 298 0.10 -13.75 26.49
N LEU A 299 -0.22 -12.87 25.56
CA LEU A 299 0.41 -12.80 24.24
C LEU A 299 1.69 -11.96 24.24
N LEU A 300 1.90 -11.15 25.29
CA LEU A 300 3.10 -10.32 25.45
C LEU A 300 4.21 -11.06 26.24
N LYS A 301 3.89 -12.20 26.85
CA LYS A 301 4.83 -13.08 27.58
C LYS A 301 5.34 -14.21 26.68
#